data_f42c599e94a6a9f33fb631d5f6cdc3da
#
_entry.id   f42c599e94a6a9f33fb631d5f6cdc3da
#
_cell.length_a   1.000
_cell.length_b   1.000
_cell.length_c   1.000
_cell.angle_alpha   90.00
_cell.angle_beta   90.00
_cell.angle_gamma   90.00
#
_symmetry.space_group_name_H-M   'P 1'
#
loop_
_entity.id
_entity.type
_entity.pdbx_description
1 polymer ?
#
loop_
_entity_poly.entity_id
_entity_poly.type
_entity_poly.pdbx_seq_one_letter_code
_entity_poly.pdbx_strand_id
1 'polypeptide(L)'
;MKILVTGGAGFIGSAVIRHIISTTSDSVVNVDKLTYAGNLESLAGVSQDPRYVFERVDICDRDQVDRVLREHQPDAIMHLAAESHVDRSISGPSEFIQTNIIGTYTLLEAARHYWLALEDARKASFRFHHISTDEVYGDLEGPEDLFTETTPYQPSSPYSASKASSDHLVRAWARTYGLPTLVTNCSNNYGPCHFPEKLIPLIILNALEGKPLPVYGKGNQVRDWLYVEDHARALYKVVTEGVIGETYNIGGHNEKQNIEVVHTLCALLDELRPDSVHRPHASLITYVQDRPGHDQRYAIDASKIQRELGWTPQETFETGIRKTVEWYLGNTEWVEHVKNGSYQQWIDQNYTDRSSKT
;
A
#
# COMPACT_ATOMS: atom_id res chain seq x y z
N MET A 1 13.20 15.97 11.24
CA MET A 1 12.19 16.54 10.31
C MET A 1 10.79 16.40 10.86
N LYS A 2 9.84 17.20 10.34
CA LYS A 2 8.42 16.98 10.52
C LYS A 2 7.83 16.49 9.19
N ILE A 3 7.29 15.29 9.19
CA ILE A 3 6.79 14.64 7.97
C ILE A 3 5.26 14.56 8.02
N LEU A 4 4.59 15.11 7.01
CA LEU A 4 3.16 14.92 6.83
C LEU A 4 2.94 13.65 6.01
N VAL A 5 2.20 12.68 6.57
CA VAL A 5 1.87 11.40 5.94
C VAL A 5 0.38 11.37 5.65
N THR A 6 -0.02 11.38 4.39
CA THR A 6 -1.43 11.17 4.02
C THR A 6 -1.73 9.68 3.89
N GLY A 7 -2.93 9.27 4.27
CA GLY A 7 -3.28 7.83 4.29
C GLY A 7 -2.59 7.05 5.41
N GLY A 8 -2.19 7.75 6.49
CA GLY A 8 -1.40 7.15 7.56
C GLY A 8 -2.17 6.20 8.48
N ALA A 9 -3.50 6.17 8.43
CA ALA A 9 -4.32 5.15 9.10
C ALA A 9 -4.50 3.87 8.26
N GLY A 10 -4.04 3.88 7.00
CA GLY A 10 -4.04 2.71 6.11
C GLY A 10 -2.90 1.73 6.42
N PHE A 11 -2.86 0.63 5.69
CA PHE A 11 -1.89 -0.46 5.86
C PHE A 11 -0.43 0.01 5.78
N ILE A 12 0.01 0.51 4.61
CA ILE A 12 1.39 0.95 4.40
C ILE A 12 1.68 2.22 5.21
N GLY A 13 0.73 3.17 5.23
CA GLY A 13 0.89 4.42 5.97
C GLY A 13 1.12 4.22 7.46
N SER A 14 0.40 3.29 8.09
CA SER A 14 0.61 2.96 9.51
C SER A 14 1.98 2.33 9.77
N ALA A 15 2.48 1.48 8.87
CA ALA A 15 3.83 0.92 8.96
C ALA A 15 4.91 2.00 8.86
N VAL A 16 4.75 2.96 7.92
CA VAL A 16 5.64 4.12 7.78
C VAL A 16 5.67 4.95 9.07
N ILE A 17 4.49 5.27 9.62
CA ILE A 17 4.41 6.07 10.86
C ILE A 17 5.04 5.32 12.03
N ARG A 18 4.74 4.03 12.22
CA ARG A 18 5.37 3.21 13.26
C ARG A 18 6.89 3.19 13.10
N HIS A 19 7.38 3.01 11.87
CA HIS A 19 8.80 3.04 11.59
C HIS A 19 9.43 4.38 11.97
N ILE A 20 8.91 5.50 11.50
CA ILE A 20 9.45 6.84 11.80
C ILE A 20 9.50 7.09 13.31
N ILE A 21 8.40 6.90 14.01
CA ILE A 21 8.31 7.20 15.44
C ILE A 21 9.19 6.27 16.28
N SER A 22 9.30 4.98 15.90
CA SER A 22 10.04 3.99 16.69
C SER A 22 11.55 4.00 16.44
N THR A 23 12.01 4.44 15.27
CA THR A 23 13.43 4.27 14.87
C THR A 23 14.17 5.59 14.63
N THR A 24 13.46 6.72 14.63
CA THR A 24 14.05 8.03 14.33
C THR A 24 13.66 9.07 15.40
N SER A 25 14.22 10.28 15.29
CA SER A 25 13.83 11.44 16.11
C SER A 25 12.80 12.34 15.41
N ASP A 26 12.33 11.98 14.22
CA ASP A 26 11.41 12.78 13.42
C ASP A 26 9.98 12.76 13.99
N SER A 27 9.18 13.77 13.66
CA SER A 27 7.78 13.88 14.03
C SER A 27 6.87 13.68 12.83
N VAL A 28 5.66 13.19 13.08
CA VAL A 28 4.67 12.84 12.05
C VAL A 28 3.35 13.57 12.28
N VAL A 29 2.83 14.15 11.20
CA VAL A 29 1.44 14.60 11.08
C VAL A 29 0.72 13.61 10.18
N ASN A 30 -0.12 12.78 10.77
CA ASN A 30 -0.94 11.79 10.05
C ASN A 30 -2.23 12.44 9.56
N VAL A 31 -2.42 12.51 8.25
CA VAL A 31 -3.64 13.03 7.61
C VAL A 31 -4.40 11.88 6.99
N ASP A 32 -5.59 11.58 7.50
CA ASP A 32 -6.44 10.51 6.98
C ASP A 32 -7.92 10.86 7.15
N LYS A 33 -8.75 10.55 6.15
CA LYS A 33 -10.21 10.79 6.24
C LYS A 33 -10.95 9.65 6.96
N LEU A 34 -10.26 8.54 7.26
CA LEU A 34 -10.79 7.34 7.88
C LEU A 34 -11.93 6.71 7.06
N THR A 35 -11.58 6.23 5.87
CA THR A 35 -12.47 5.36 5.08
C THR A 35 -12.51 3.95 5.66
N TYR A 36 -13.18 3.03 5.00
CA TYR A 36 -13.32 1.64 5.42
C TYR A 36 -11.99 0.93 5.73
N ALA A 37 -10.89 1.30 5.06
CA ALA A 37 -9.57 0.70 5.25
C ALA A 37 -8.67 1.47 6.22
N GLY A 38 -9.11 2.64 6.72
CA GLY A 38 -8.38 3.44 7.69
C GLY A 38 -8.67 2.98 9.11
N ASN A 39 -7.64 2.50 9.84
CA ASN A 39 -7.77 2.03 11.21
C ASN A 39 -6.67 2.58 12.12
N LEU A 40 -7.06 3.48 13.03
CA LEU A 40 -6.15 4.10 14.00
C LEU A 40 -5.61 3.11 15.05
N GLU A 41 -6.25 1.95 15.27
CA GLU A 41 -5.72 0.90 16.15
C GLU A 41 -4.39 0.34 15.66
N SER A 42 -4.15 0.40 14.34
CA SER A 42 -2.85 0.04 13.75
C SER A 42 -1.70 0.94 14.22
N LEU A 43 -2.03 2.08 14.84
CA LEU A 43 -1.11 3.07 15.39
C LEU A 43 -1.14 3.14 16.92
N ALA A 44 -1.85 2.24 17.61
CA ALA A 44 -2.01 2.26 19.08
C ALA A 44 -0.67 2.35 19.80
N GLY A 45 0.36 1.64 19.32
CA GLY A 45 1.70 1.65 19.93
C GLY A 45 2.46 2.98 19.83
N VAL A 46 2.04 3.91 18.98
CA VAL A 46 2.69 5.22 18.77
C VAL A 46 1.75 6.41 18.98
N SER A 47 0.47 6.17 19.19
CA SER A 47 -0.57 7.21 19.28
C SER A 47 -0.38 8.21 20.44
N GLN A 48 0.35 7.82 21.48
CA GLN A 48 0.64 8.66 22.66
C GLN A 48 2.02 9.33 22.59
N ASP A 49 2.80 9.09 21.55
CA ASP A 49 4.10 9.75 21.40
C ASP A 49 3.89 11.25 21.08
N PRO A 50 4.55 12.19 21.77
CA PRO A 50 4.36 13.63 21.55
C PRO A 50 4.80 14.08 20.15
N ARG A 51 5.52 13.26 19.41
CA ARG A 51 5.93 13.51 18.03
C ARG A 51 4.87 13.09 16.99
N TYR A 52 3.78 12.44 17.41
CA TYR A 52 2.68 12.00 16.55
C TYR A 52 1.46 12.90 16.73
N VAL A 53 0.90 13.38 15.62
CA VAL A 53 -0.36 14.13 15.58
C VAL A 53 -1.26 13.54 14.51
N PHE A 54 -2.56 13.42 14.82
CA PHE A 54 -3.56 12.98 13.86
C PHE A 54 -4.50 14.13 13.44
N GLU A 55 -4.70 14.28 12.14
CA GLU A 55 -5.64 15.20 11.50
C GLU A 55 -6.64 14.42 10.64
N ARG A 56 -7.92 14.49 11.00
CA ARG A 56 -8.97 13.87 10.18
C ARG A 56 -9.36 14.78 9.04
N VAL A 57 -8.73 14.60 7.87
CA VAL A 57 -8.91 15.46 6.71
C VAL A 57 -8.95 14.63 5.43
N ASP A 58 -9.87 14.97 4.51
CA ASP A 58 -9.87 14.47 3.14
C ASP A 58 -8.89 15.29 2.30
N ILE A 59 -7.98 14.63 1.57
CA ILE A 59 -7.03 15.29 0.67
C ILE A 59 -7.71 16.06 -0.48
N CYS A 60 -8.99 15.78 -0.75
CA CYS A 60 -9.81 16.53 -1.71
C CYS A 60 -10.31 17.87 -1.15
N ASP A 61 -10.28 18.08 0.17
CA ASP A 61 -10.68 19.33 0.81
C ASP A 61 -9.49 20.30 0.87
N ARG A 62 -9.44 21.20 -0.11
CA ARG A 62 -8.36 22.16 -0.26
C ARG A 62 -8.16 23.03 0.97
N ASP A 63 -9.22 23.55 1.54
CA ASP A 63 -9.15 24.49 2.67
C ASP A 63 -8.58 23.82 3.91
N GLN A 64 -8.98 22.55 4.17
CA GLN A 64 -8.44 21.76 5.27
C GLN A 64 -6.99 21.37 5.05
N VAL A 65 -6.61 21.01 3.82
CA VAL A 65 -5.19 20.71 3.50
C VAL A 65 -4.32 21.96 3.68
N ASP A 66 -4.75 23.12 3.19
CA ASP A 66 -4.03 24.39 3.38
C ASP A 66 -3.93 24.78 4.87
N ARG A 67 -4.98 24.52 5.68
CA ARG A 67 -4.94 24.71 7.14
C ARG A 67 -3.85 23.82 7.78
N VAL A 68 -3.87 22.53 7.48
CA VAL A 68 -2.91 21.56 8.04
C VAL A 68 -1.47 21.94 7.69
N LEU A 69 -1.19 22.29 6.45
CA LEU A 69 0.15 22.71 6.03
C LEU A 69 0.61 23.97 6.75
N ARG A 70 -0.27 24.95 6.92
CA ARG A 70 0.03 26.21 7.62
C ARG A 70 0.26 26.01 9.13
N GLU A 71 -0.57 25.18 9.79
CA GLU A 71 -0.49 24.95 11.24
C GLU A 71 0.70 24.07 11.62
N HIS A 72 0.94 22.99 10.87
CA HIS A 72 1.99 22.02 11.21
C HIS A 72 3.35 22.31 10.58
N GLN A 73 3.39 23.06 9.47
CA GLN A 73 4.61 23.43 8.77
C GLN A 73 5.57 22.26 8.50
N PRO A 74 5.15 21.21 7.77
CA PRO A 74 5.98 20.04 7.53
C PRO A 74 7.20 20.37 6.66
N ASP A 75 8.29 19.61 6.88
CA ASP A 75 9.50 19.67 6.07
C ASP A 75 9.43 18.73 4.85
N ALA A 76 8.57 17.72 4.92
CA ALA A 76 8.29 16.80 3.81
C ALA A 76 6.84 16.31 3.86
N ILE A 77 6.33 15.92 2.68
CA ILE A 77 5.04 15.25 2.51
C ILE A 77 5.28 13.86 1.93
N MET A 78 4.73 12.82 2.55
CA MET A 78 4.65 11.46 2.02
C MET A 78 3.18 11.19 1.67
N HIS A 79 2.88 11.08 0.39
CA HIS A 79 1.52 10.94 -0.12
C HIS A 79 1.17 9.48 -0.40
N LEU A 80 0.52 8.83 0.60
CA LEU A 80 0.05 7.45 0.53
C LEU A 80 -1.48 7.33 0.44
N ALA A 81 -2.23 8.41 0.68
CA ALA A 81 -3.69 8.38 0.60
C ALA A 81 -4.15 8.01 -0.82
N ALA A 82 -4.84 6.90 -0.96
CA ALA A 82 -5.38 6.40 -2.22
C ALA A 82 -6.49 5.36 -1.98
N GLU A 83 -7.44 5.28 -2.90
CA GLU A 83 -8.23 4.07 -3.08
C GLU A 83 -7.37 3.02 -3.80
N SER A 84 -7.35 1.77 -3.32
CA SER A 84 -6.32 0.79 -3.73
C SER A 84 -6.84 -0.62 -4.04
N HIS A 85 -8.15 -0.87 -3.97
CA HIS A 85 -8.69 -2.20 -4.22
C HIS A 85 -9.17 -2.35 -5.67
N VAL A 86 -8.49 -3.17 -6.47
CA VAL A 86 -8.77 -3.30 -7.91
C VAL A 86 -10.21 -3.69 -8.19
N ASP A 87 -10.78 -4.71 -7.49
CA ASP A 87 -12.17 -5.13 -7.72
C ASP A 87 -13.18 -4.01 -7.42
N ARG A 88 -12.91 -3.19 -6.38
CA ARG A 88 -13.74 -2.00 -6.11
C ARG A 88 -13.61 -0.97 -7.22
N SER A 89 -12.44 -0.83 -7.85
CA SER A 89 -12.26 0.09 -8.97
C SER A 89 -13.04 -0.32 -10.21
N ILE A 90 -13.24 -1.63 -10.42
CA ILE A 90 -14.05 -2.17 -11.51
C ILE A 90 -15.54 -1.90 -11.29
N SER A 91 -16.02 -2.07 -10.06
CA SER A 91 -17.44 -1.88 -9.72
C SER A 91 -17.83 -0.40 -9.49
N GLY A 92 -16.89 0.45 -9.04
CA GLY A 92 -17.13 1.85 -8.70
C GLY A 92 -15.91 2.74 -8.95
N PRO A 93 -15.56 3.05 -10.20
CA PRO A 93 -14.32 3.78 -10.55
C PRO A 93 -14.30 5.24 -10.10
N SER A 94 -15.47 5.85 -9.84
CA SER A 94 -15.56 7.28 -9.49
C SER A 94 -14.76 7.66 -8.25
N GLU A 95 -14.78 6.83 -7.22
CA GLU A 95 -14.03 7.09 -5.97
C GLU A 95 -12.50 7.08 -6.22
N PHE A 96 -12.04 6.23 -7.15
CA PHE A 96 -10.64 6.17 -7.55
C PHE A 96 -10.22 7.43 -8.33
N ILE A 97 -11.06 7.94 -9.21
CA ILE A 97 -10.84 9.20 -9.91
C ILE A 97 -10.80 10.35 -8.91
N GLN A 98 -11.79 10.42 -8.02
CA GLN A 98 -11.90 11.49 -7.04
C GLN A 98 -10.69 11.48 -6.07
N THR A 99 -10.39 10.34 -5.45
CA THR A 99 -9.32 10.28 -4.46
C THR A 99 -7.93 10.31 -5.10
N ASN A 100 -7.68 9.43 -6.09
CA ASN A 100 -6.32 9.26 -6.61
C ASN A 100 -5.90 10.37 -7.57
N ILE A 101 -6.82 10.94 -8.36
CA ILE A 101 -6.50 11.99 -9.33
C ILE A 101 -6.80 13.38 -8.74
N ILE A 102 -8.05 13.64 -8.36
CA ILE A 102 -8.44 14.98 -7.87
C ILE A 102 -7.81 15.25 -6.50
N GLY A 103 -7.78 14.26 -5.59
CA GLY A 103 -7.12 14.39 -4.29
C GLY A 103 -5.62 14.67 -4.44
N THR A 104 -4.92 13.94 -5.34
CA THR A 104 -3.51 14.20 -5.63
C THR A 104 -3.29 15.60 -6.21
N TYR A 105 -4.13 16.02 -7.17
CA TYR A 105 -4.10 17.38 -7.71
C TYR A 105 -4.27 18.44 -6.61
N THR A 106 -5.26 18.28 -5.75
CA THR A 106 -5.54 19.20 -4.64
C THR A 106 -4.35 19.32 -3.70
N LEU A 107 -3.76 18.17 -3.33
CA LEU A 107 -2.60 18.13 -2.45
C LEU A 107 -1.36 18.75 -3.11
N LEU A 108 -1.13 18.50 -4.41
CA LEU A 108 -0.02 19.09 -5.17
C LEU A 108 -0.13 20.63 -5.22
N GLU A 109 -1.32 21.17 -5.47
CA GLU A 109 -1.54 22.61 -5.48
C GLU A 109 -1.36 23.24 -4.10
N ALA A 110 -1.84 22.59 -3.04
CA ALA A 110 -1.62 23.03 -1.68
C ALA A 110 -0.12 23.00 -1.32
N ALA A 111 0.56 21.89 -1.62
CA ALA A 111 2.00 21.74 -1.37
C ALA A 111 2.83 22.78 -2.16
N ARG A 112 2.46 23.06 -3.42
CA ARG A 112 3.13 24.08 -4.24
C ARG A 112 3.00 25.48 -3.64
N HIS A 113 1.80 25.88 -3.22
CA HIS A 113 1.58 27.19 -2.60
C HIS A 113 2.33 27.29 -1.26
N TYR A 114 2.27 26.26 -0.44
CA TYR A 114 3.03 26.18 0.81
C TYR A 114 4.53 26.28 0.57
N TRP A 115 5.09 25.47 -0.34
CA TRP A 115 6.50 25.46 -0.68
C TRP A 115 7.01 26.80 -1.20
N LEU A 116 6.22 27.49 -2.07
CA LEU A 116 6.59 28.81 -2.59
C LEU A 116 6.69 29.87 -1.49
N ALA A 117 5.93 29.73 -0.40
CA ALA A 117 5.93 30.64 0.74
C ALA A 117 7.02 30.34 1.79
N LEU A 118 7.76 29.24 1.65
CA LEU A 118 8.84 28.87 2.57
C LEU A 118 10.06 29.79 2.37
N GLU A 119 10.80 30.01 3.47
CA GLU A 119 12.12 30.62 3.43
C GLU A 119 13.12 29.74 2.64
N ASP A 120 14.14 30.36 2.05
CA ASP A 120 15.05 29.71 1.10
C ASP A 120 15.66 28.39 1.61
N ALA A 121 16.10 28.32 2.86
CA ALA A 121 16.69 27.11 3.44
C ALA A 121 15.70 25.97 3.53
N ARG A 122 14.47 26.23 4.03
CA ARG A 122 13.41 25.23 4.12
C ARG A 122 12.87 24.85 2.74
N LYS A 123 12.78 25.82 1.86
CA LYS A 123 12.37 25.61 0.46
C LYS A 123 13.31 24.68 -0.27
N ALA A 124 14.63 24.83 -0.09
CA ALA A 124 15.65 23.99 -0.69
C ALA A 124 15.65 22.56 -0.15
N SER A 125 15.24 22.35 1.11
CA SER A 125 15.19 21.03 1.76
C SER A 125 13.84 20.33 1.67
N PHE A 126 12.77 21.03 1.26
CA PHE A 126 11.43 20.49 1.16
C PHE A 126 11.33 19.34 0.16
N ARG A 127 10.51 18.31 0.46
CA ARG A 127 10.33 17.13 -0.40
C ARG A 127 8.85 16.74 -0.46
N PHE A 128 8.38 16.43 -1.66
CA PHE A 128 7.07 15.82 -1.89
C PHE A 128 7.28 14.40 -2.45
N HIS A 129 7.06 13.39 -1.62
CA HIS A 129 7.23 11.99 -2.01
C HIS A 129 5.85 11.37 -2.30
N HIS A 130 5.62 10.99 -3.55
CA HIS A 130 4.41 10.29 -4.00
C HIS A 130 4.64 8.78 -4.04
N ILE A 131 3.78 8.03 -3.37
CA ILE A 131 3.86 6.57 -3.31
C ILE A 131 2.87 5.97 -4.30
N SER A 132 3.38 5.22 -5.28
CA SER A 132 2.65 4.56 -6.35
C SER A 132 2.82 3.03 -6.30
N THR A 133 2.51 2.36 -7.39
CA THR A 133 2.47 0.90 -7.51
C THR A 133 3.12 0.47 -8.84
N ASP A 134 3.62 -0.75 -8.89
CA ASP A 134 4.09 -1.39 -10.12
C ASP A 134 2.96 -1.69 -11.13
N GLU A 135 1.71 -1.76 -10.67
CA GLU A 135 0.54 -1.97 -11.52
C GLU A 135 0.37 -0.88 -12.61
N VAL A 136 1.03 0.27 -12.48
CA VAL A 136 1.03 1.32 -13.52
C VAL A 136 1.79 0.90 -14.78
N TYR A 137 2.70 -0.06 -14.68
CA TYR A 137 3.48 -0.56 -15.81
C TYR A 137 2.70 -1.53 -16.70
N GLY A 138 1.65 -2.17 -16.18
CA GLY A 138 0.84 -3.16 -16.90
C GLY A 138 1.32 -4.59 -16.68
N ASP A 139 1.21 -5.44 -17.69
CA ASP A 139 1.54 -6.87 -17.63
C ASP A 139 2.91 -7.16 -18.28
N LEU A 140 3.69 -8.05 -17.69
CA LEU A 140 4.95 -8.54 -18.25
C LEU A 140 4.68 -9.74 -19.14
N GLU A 141 5.22 -9.70 -20.39
CA GLU A 141 5.04 -10.78 -21.38
C GLU A 141 6.03 -11.94 -21.16
N GLY A 142 7.29 -11.63 -20.84
CA GLY A 142 8.35 -12.63 -20.66
C GLY A 142 8.51 -13.10 -19.22
N PRO A 143 8.94 -14.36 -19.01
CA PRO A 143 9.11 -14.91 -17.66
C PRO A 143 10.29 -14.27 -16.88
N GLU A 144 11.26 -13.69 -17.58
CA GLU A 144 12.44 -13.06 -17.00
C GLU A 144 12.39 -11.51 -17.06
N ASP A 145 11.33 -10.93 -17.65
CA ASP A 145 11.21 -9.49 -17.78
C ASP A 145 10.95 -8.84 -16.43
N LEU A 146 11.48 -7.63 -16.23
CA LEU A 146 11.30 -6.83 -15.00
C LEU A 146 10.90 -5.41 -15.36
N PHE A 147 10.01 -4.84 -14.56
CA PHE A 147 9.71 -3.41 -14.65
C PHE A 147 10.86 -2.58 -14.09
N THR A 148 11.37 -1.68 -14.90
CA THR A 148 12.36 -0.66 -14.51
C THR A 148 11.67 0.70 -14.39
N GLU A 149 12.36 1.68 -13.82
CA GLU A 149 11.84 3.06 -13.71
C GLU A 149 11.62 3.74 -15.07
N THR A 150 12.16 3.18 -16.14
CA THR A 150 11.99 3.65 -17.52
C THR A 150 10.95 2.86 -18.33
N THR A 151 10.36 1.80 -17.75
CA THR A 151 9.30 1.03 -18.40
C THR A 151 8.09 1.94 -18.68
N PRO A 152 7.56 1.98 -19.90
CA PRO A 152 6.35 2.74 -20.22
C PRO A 152 5.14 2.28 -19.41
N TYR A 153 4.28 3.21 -19.00
CA TYR A 153 3.05 2.90 -18.29
C TYR A 153 1.99 2.34 -19.24
N GLN A 154 1.41 1.20 -18.89
CA GLN A 154 0.32 0.51 -19.63
C GLN A 154 -0.73 -0.04 -18.66
N PRO A 155 -1.35 0.79 -17.82
CA PRO A 155 -2.27 0.33 -16.76
C PRO A 155 -3.50 -0.37 -17.35
N SER A 156 -3.90 -1.51 -16.78
CA SER A 156 -4.98 -2.38 -17.25
C SER A 156 -6.29 -2.27 -16.44
N SER A 157 -6.27 -1.62 -15.29
CA SER A 157 -7.45 -1.46 -14.43
C SER A 157 -7.77 0.02 -14.16
N PRO A 158 -9.02 0.37 -13.75
CA PRO A 158 -9.33 1.74 -13.32
C PRO A 158 -8.45 2.22 -12.14
N TYR A 159 -8.09 1.32 -11.21
CA TYR A 159 -7.14 1.62 -10.14
C TYR A 159 -5.77 1.98 -10.70
N SER A 160 -5.14 1.10 -11.46
CA SER A 160 -3.80 1.35 -11.99
C SER A 160 -3.76 2.56 -12.93
N ALA A 161 -4.82 2.79 -13.72
CA ALA A 161 -4.96 3.99 -14.55
C ALA A 161 -5.06 5.28 -13.71
N SER A 162 -5.78 5.25 -12.57
CA SER A 162 -5.85 6.39 -11.66
C SER A 162 -4.50 6.68 -10.98
N LYS A 163 -3.74 5.64 -10.63
CA LYS A 163 -2.38 5.78 -10.08
C LYS A 163 -1.39 6.29 -11.13
N ALA A 164 -1.42 5.77 -12.35
CA ALA A 164 -0.61 6.29 -13.46
C ALA A 164 -0.91 7.78 -13.74
N SER A 165 -2.19 8.17 -13.66
CA SER A 165 -2.59 9.58 -13.81
C SER A 165 -2.01 10.45 -12.70
N SER A 166 -2.04 10.02 -11.44
CA SER A 166 -1.45 10.76 -10.33
C SER A 166 0.08 10.87 -10.45
N ASP A 167 0.77 9.80 -10.88
CA ASP A 167 2.20 9.84 -11.14
C ASP A 167 2.57 10.88 -12.21
N HIS A 168 1.77 10.95 -13.29
CA HIS A 168 1.95 11.95 -14.34
C HIS A 168 1.70 13.38 -13.82
N LEU A 169 0.72 13.60 -12.95
CA LEU A 169 0.51 14.90 -12.32
C LEU A 169 1.72 15.30 -11.47
N VAL A 170 2.26 14.41 -10.63
CA VAL A 170 3.43 14.67 -9.78
C VAL A 170 4.64 15.06 -10.63
N ARG A 171 4.92 14.31 -11.70
CA ARG A 171 6.01 14.62 -12.63
C ARG A 171 5.79 15.95 -13.37
N ALA A 172 4.54 16.26 -13.72
CA ALA A 172 4.21 17.53 -14.37
C ALA A 172 4.44 18.72 -13.42
N TRP A 173 4.06 18.62 -12.13
CA TRP A 173 4.32 19.66 -11.11
C TRP A 173 5.80 19.88 -10.87
N ALA A 174 6.60 18.81 -10.86
CA ALA A 174 8.05 18.93 -10.79
C ALA A 174 8.60 19.69 -12.00
N ARG A 175 8.24 19.26 -13.21
CA ARG A 175 8.82 19.81 -14.44
C ARG A 175 8.33 21.24 -14.76
N THR A 176 7.05 21.53 -14.48
CA THR A 176 6.43 22.81 -14.83
C THR A 176 6.68 23.88 -13.78
N TYR A 177 6.59 23.50 -12.50
CA TYR A 177 6.62 24.46 -11.39
C TYR A 177 7.86 24.34 -10.50
N GLY A 178 8.71 23.31 -10.73
CA GLY A 178 9.92 23.08 -9.93
C GLY A 178 9.66 22.52 -8.54
N LEU A 179 8.43 22.01 -8.26
CA LEU A 179 8.14 21.36 -6.97
C LEU A 179 9.09 20.18 -6.76
N PRO A 180 9.82 20.10 -5.63
CA PRO A 180 10.80 19.04 -5.39
C PRO A 180 10.12 17.71 -5.07
N THR A 181 9.84 16.91 -6.10
CA THR A 181 9.10 15.66 -5.99
C THR A 181 9.99 14.43 -6.07
N LEU A 182 9.50 13.33 -5.50
CA LEU A 182 10.02 11.97 -5.60
C LEU A 182 8.82 11.04 -5.90
N VAL A 183 9.04 9.99 -6.67
CA VAL A 183 8.02 8.97 -6.93
C VAL A 183 8.59 7.61 -6.57
N THR A 184 7.79 6.75 -5.94
CA THR A 184 8.15 5.34 -5.76
C THR A 184 7.06 4.44 -6.30
N ASN A 185 7.44 3.38 -7.01
CA ASN A 185 6.55 2.32 -7.48
C ASN A 185 6.91 1.03 -6.73
N CYS A 186 5.97 0.49 -5.95
CA CYS A 186 6.24 -0.70 -5.14
C CYS A 186 5.52 -1.94 -5.67
N SER A 187 6.12 -3.10 -5.42
CA SER A 187 5.48 -4.39 -5.63
C SER A 187 4.40 -4.69 -4.58
N ASN A 188 3.76 -5.86 -4.66
CA ASN A 188 2.66 -6.24 -3.79
C ASN A 188 3.08 -6.33 -2.32
N ASN A 189 2.48 -5.51 -1.48
CA ASN A 189 2.79 -5.48 -0.05
C ASN A 189 2.00 -6.51 0.75
N TYR A 190 2.63 -7.07 1.79
CA TYR A 190 1.97 -7.93 2.78
C TYR A 190 2.58 -7.72 4.17
N GLY A 191 1.86 -8.07 5.22
CA GLY A 191 2.34 -7.93 6.59
C GLY A 191 1.24 -7.65 7.61
N PRO A 192 1.63 -7.23 8.84
CA PRO A 192 0.74 -6.80 9.91
C PRO A 192 -0.19 -5.66 9.52
N CYS A 193 -1.42 -5.65 10.04
CA CYS A 193 -2.43 -4.61 9.80
C CYS A 193 -2.92 -4.48 8.36
N HIS A 194 -2.73 -5.48 7.51
CA HIS A 194 -3.25 -5.49 6.15
C HIS A 194 -4.77 -5.75 6.17
N PHE A 195 -5.55 -4.89 5.49
CA PHE A 195 -7.00 -4.99 5.52
C PHE A 195 -7.51 -6.30 4.90
N PRO A 196 -8.49 -6.99 5.53
CA PRO A 196 -8.89 -8.38 5.20
C PRO A 196 -9.54 -8.61 3.83
N GLU A 197 -9.68 -7.63 2.97
CA GLU A 197 -10.15 -7.79 1.59
C GLU A 197 -9.03 -8.24 0.62
N LYS A 198 -7.77 -8.19 1.05
CA LYS A 198 -6.61 -8.58 0.25
C LYS A 198 -6.28 -10.07 0.44
N LEU A 199 -5.63 -10.67 -0.57
CA LEU A 199 -5.40 -12.12 -0.66
C LEU A 199 -4.88 -12.73 0.65
N ILE A 200 -3.74 -12.27 1.16
CA ILE A 200 -3.07 -12.91 2.30
C ILE A 200 -3.93 -12.86 3.57
N PRO A 201 -4.41 -11.70 4.05
CA PRO A 201 -5.25 -11.68 5.24
C PRO A 201 -6.60 -12.37 5.04
N LEU A 202 -7.21 -12.30 3.86
CA LEU A 202 -8.46 -13.01 3.55
C LEU A 202 -8.28 -14.52 3.71
N ILE A 203 -7.22 -15.10 3.13
CA ILE A 203 -6.94 -16.53 3.23
C ILE A 203 -6.69 -16.94 4.68
N ILE A 204 -5.89 -16.17 5.44
CA ILE A 204 -5.63 -16.46 6.86
C ILE A 204 -6.95 -16.51 7.65
N LEU A 205 -7.77 -15.48 7.53
CA LEU A 205 -9.00 -15.36 8.33
C LEU A 205 -10.06 -16.39 7.93
N ASN A 206 -10.24 -16.62 6.63
CA ASN A 206 -11.16 -17.66 6.16
C ASN A 206 -10.71 -19.05 6.60
N ALA A 207 -9.43 -19.36 6.52
CA ALA A 207 -8.89 -20.67 6.96
C ALA A 207 -9.17 -20.90 8.46
N LEU A 208 -8.94 -19.89 9.31
CA LEU A 208 -9.22 -19.98 10.74
C LEU A 208 -10.70 -20.21 11.07
N GLU A 209 -11.60 -19.74 10.22
CA GLU A 209 -13.05 -19.88 10.36
C GLU A 209 -13.61 -21.11 9.61
N GLY A 210 -12.79 -21.87 8.92
CA GLY A 210 -13.24 -23.02 8.09
C GLY A 210 -14.05 -22.61 6.85
N LYS A 211 -13.90 -21.38 6.40
CA LYS A 211 -14.56 -20.83 5.21
C LYS A 211 -13.79 -21.17 3.94
N PRO A 212 -14.44 -21.15 2.74
CA PRO A 212 -13.76 -21.32 1.47
C PRO A 212 -12.62 -20.31 1.29
N LEU A 213 -11.50 -20.77 0.71
CA LEU A 213 -10.33 -19.95 0.37
C LEU A 213 -10.38 -19.63 -1.12
N PRO A 214 -10.94 -18.47 -1.51
CA PRO A 214 -11.18 -18.17 -2.92
C PRO A 214 -9.85 -17.85 -3.65
N VAL A 215 -9.64 -18.55 -4.78
CA VAL A 215 -8.52 -18.35 -5.70
C VAL A 215 -9.06 -17.98 -7.07
N TYR A 216 -8.67 -16.84 -7.60
CA TYR A 216 -9.10 -16.38 -8.93
C TYR A 216 -8.49 -17.25 -10.04
N GLY A 217 -9.33 -17.69 -10.99
CA GLY A 217 -8.92 -18.50 -12.11
C GLY A 217 -8.22 -19.79 -11.65
N LYS A 218 -6.97 -19.98 -12.05
CA LYS A 218 -6.11 -21.09 -11.64
C LYS A 218 -5.11 -20.70 -10.54
N GLY A 219 -5.08 -19.43 -10.15
CA GLY A 219 -4.11 -18.90 -9.18
C GLY A 219 -2.68 -18.81 -9.71
N ASN A 220 -2.49 -18.85 -11.02
CA ASN A 220 -1.16 -18.84 -11.66
C ASN A 220 -0.61 -17.44 -11.95
N GLN A 221 -1.33 -16.39 -11.53
CA GLN A 221 -0.82 -15.04 -11.63
C GLN A 221 0.38 -14.88 -10.68
N VAL A 222 1.47 -14.30 -11.19
CA VAL A 222 2.72 -14.10 -10.46
C VAL A 222 2.78 -12.68 -9.90
N ARG A 223 3.18 -12.56 -8.64
CA ARG A 223 3.39 -11.27 -7.96
C ARG A 223 4.73 -11.28 -7.24
N ASP A 224 5.42 -10.16 -7.24
CA ASP A 224 6.54 -9.91 -6.34
C ASP A 224 6.00 -9.43 -4.99
N TRP A 225 6.41 -10.07 -3.91
CA TRP A 225 5.87 -9.85 -2.56
C TRP A 225 6.88 -9.12 -1.68
N LEU A 226 6.49 -7.92 -1.22
CA LEU A 226 7.29 -7.03 -0.38
C LEU A 226 6.72 -6.95 1.04
N TYR A 227 7.53 -7.29 2.04
CA TYR A 227 7.12 -7.16 3.44
C TYR A 227 6.96 -5.68 3.83
N VAL A 228 5.85 -5.33 4.47
CA VAL A 228 5.45 -3.93 4.67
C VAL A 228 6.43 -3.11 5.51
N GLU A 229 7.11 -3.73 6.47
CA GLU A 229 8.12 -3.01 7.29
C GLU A 229 9.39 -2.72 6.47
N ASP A 230 9.74 -3.59 5.52
CA ASP A 230 10.81 -3.32 4.56
C ASP A 230 10.44 -2.17 3.62
N HIS A 231 9.19 -2.15 3.16
CA HIS A 231 8.69 -1.03 2.37
C HIS A 231 8.70 0.28 3.15
N ALA A 232 8.26 0.29 4.41
CA ALA A 232 8.30 1.48 5.27
C ALA A 232 9.72 2.04 5.41
N ARG A 233 10.74 1.17 5.58
CA ARG A 233 12.16 1.56 5.59
C ARG A 233 12.60 2.18 4.25
N ALA A 234 12.20 1.58 3.13
CA ALA A 234 12.50 2.10 1.80
C ALA A 234 11.92 3.50 1.61
N LEU A 235 10.63 3.67 1.94
CA LEU A 235 9.94 4.94 1.78
C LEU A 235 10.56 6.06 2.63
N TYR A 236 10.92 5.77 3.88
CA TYR A 236 11.62 6.73 4.73
C TYR A 236 13.00 7.07 4.14
N LYS A 237 13.74 6.09 3.66
CA LYS A 237 15.04 6.31 3.03
C LYS A 237 14.93 7.16 1.75
N VAL A 238 13.92 6.92 0.92
CA VAL A 238 13.69 7.74 -0.29
C VAL A 238 13.33 9.19 0.06
N VAL A 239 12.43 9.42 1.04
CA VAL A 239 12.07 10.79 1.40
C VAL A 239 13.23 11.56 2.04
N THR A 240 14.18 10.89 2.70
CA THR A 240 15.33 11.53 3.34
C THR A 240 16.56 11.67 2.46
N GLU A 241 16.83 10.70 1.61
CA GLU A 241 18.11 10.59 0.87
C GLU A 241 17.93 10.54 -0.66
N GLY A 242 16.70 10.30 -1.16
CA GLY A 242 16.43 10.17 -2.59
C GLY A 242 16.77 11.44 -3.38
N VAL A 243 17.16 11.28 -4.63
CA VAL A 243 17.46 12.39 -5.56
C VAL A 243 16.17 13.02 -6.06
N ILE A 244 16.00 14.32 -5.86
CA ILE A 244 14.81 15.05 -6.28
C ILE A 244 14.58 14.91 -7.79
N GLY A 245 13.34 14.65 -8.19
CA GLY A 245 12.93 14.43 -9.57
C GLY A 245 13.00 12.97 -10.01
N GLU A 246 13.60 12.08 -9.20
CA GLU A 246 13.79 10.68 -9.55
C GLU A 246 12.59 9.80 -9.14
N THR A 247 12.49 8.68 -9.86
CA THR A 247 11.60 7.56 -9.52
C THR A 247 12.44 6.40 -8.99
N TYR A 248 11.95 5.70 -7.97
CA TYR A 248 12.58 4.50 -7.43
C TYR A 248 11.56 3.35 -7.40
N ASN A 249 11.93 2.23 -8.00
CA ASN A 249 11.21 0.98 -7.86
C ASN A 249 11.60 0.30 -6.54
N ILE A 250 10.62 -0.27 -5.84
CA ILE A 250 10.82 -0.95 -4.55
C ILE A 250 10.17 -2.34 -4.63
N GLY A 251 10.99 -3.39 -4.67
CA GLY A 251 10.56 -4.78 -4.81
C GLY A 251 11.12 -5.69 -3.73
N GLY A 252 10.43 -6.81 -3.51
CA GLY A 252 10.82 -7.81 -2.54
C GLY A 252 11.78 -8.87 -3.08
N HIS A 253 11.91 -8.98 -4.40
CA HIS A 253 12.59 -10.08 -5.11
C HIS A 253 12.00 -11.46 -4.72
N ASN A 254 10.71 -11.52 -4.47
CA ASN A 254 9.98 -12.69 -3.99
C ASN A 254 8.80 -13.00 -4.93
N GLU A 255 9.09 -13.36 -6.18
CA GLU A 255 8.06 -13.75 -7.14
C GLU A 255 7.42 -15.08 -6.77
N LYS A 256 6.10 -15.10 -6.60
CA LYS A 256 5.31 -16.29 -6.30
C LYS A 256 4.00 -16.26 -7.06
N GLN A 257 3.54 -17.45 -7.47
CA GLN A 257 2.16 -17.58 -7.94
C GLN A 257 1.18 -17.42 -6.77
N ASN A 258 0.02 -16.87 -7.02
CA ASN A 258 -1.01 -16.70 -5.98
C ASN A 258 -1.37 -18.03 -5.31
N ILE A 259 -1.44 -19.12 -6.07
CA ILE A 259 -1.74 -20.45 -5.51
C ILE A 259 -0.61 -20.97 -4.60
N GLU A 260 0.66 -20.66 -4.89
CA GLU A 260 1.79 -21.01 -4.03
C GLU A 260 1.71 -20.27 -2.69
N VAL A 261 1.34 -18.98 -2.73
CA VAL A 261 1.10 -18.18 -1.52
C VAL A 261 -0.01 -18.81 -0.66
N VAL A 262 -1.13 -19.21 -1.29
CA VAL A 262 -2.25 -19.84 -0.57
C VAL A 262 -1.84 -21.16 0.07
N HIS A 263 -1.11 -22.01 -0.64
CA HIS A 263 -0.60 -23.26 -0.07
C HIS A 263 0.38 -23.03 1.08
N THR A 264 1.26 -22.04 0.97
CA THR A 264 2.19 -21.66 2.04
C THR A 264 1.44 -21.22 3.30
N LEU A 265 0.40 -20.40 3.14
CA LEU A 265 -0.45 -19.96 4.26
C LEU A 265 -1.17 -21.16 4.92
N CYS A 266 -1.74 -22.07 4.13
CA CYS A 266 -2.38 -23.28 4.65
C CYS A 266 -1.40 -24.13 5.46
N ALA A 267 -0.19 -24.36 4.94
CA ALA A 267 0.84 -25.15 5.62
C ALA A 267 1.29 -24.48 6.94
N LEU A 268 1.48 -23.16 6.95
CA LEU A 268 1.82 -22.42 8.17
C LEU A 268 0.69 -22.48 9.21
N LEU A 269 -0.56 -22.37 8.80
CA LEU A 269 -1.70 -22.50 9.71
C LEU A 269 -1.84 -23.91 10.25
N ASP A 270 -1.59 -24.94 9.43
CA ASP A 270 -1.57 -26.35 9.89
C ASP A 270 -0.46 -26.60 10.93
N GLU A 271 0.68 -25.91 10.79
CA GLU A 271 1.79 -25.97 11.76
C GLU A 271 1.46 -25.19 13.06
N LEU A 272 1.02 -23.93 12.93
CA LEU A 272 0.84 -23.02 14.05
C LEU A 272 -0.48 -23.25 14.83
N ARG A 273 -1.45 -23.93 14.22
CA ARG A 273 -2.72 -24.30 14.83
C ARG A 273 -3.00 -25.81 14.68
N PRO A 274 -2.16 -26.65 15.31
CA PRO A 274 -2.26 -28.11 15.20
C PRO A 274 -3.58 -28.67 15.76
N ASP A 275 -4.25 -27.91 16.60
CA ASP A 275 -5.55 -28.17 17.22
C ASP A 275 -6.77 -27.79 16.34
N SER A 276 -6.55 -27.14 15.19
CA SER A 276 -7.63 -26.69 14.32
C SER A 276 -8.43 -27.89 13.76
N VAL A 277 -9.76 -27.82 13.88
CA VAL A 277 -10.68 -28.82 13.30
C VAL A 277 -10.81 -28.69 11.77
N HIS A 278 -10.27 -27.62 11.19
CA HIS A 278 -10.34 -27.32 9.75
C HIS A 278 -9.14 -27.85 8.96
N ARG A 279 -8.23 -28.58 9.61
CA ARG A 279 -7.05 -29.18 8.96
C ARG A 279 -7.45 -30.39 8.09
N PRO A 280 -6.75 -30.58 6.95
CA PRO A 280 -5.75 -29.68 6.37
C PRO A 280 -6.43 -28.46 5.74
N HIS A 281 -5.95 -27.25 6.08
CA HIS A 281 -6.57 -26.00 5.58
C HIS A 281 -6.57 -25.90 4.05
N ALA A 282 -5.63 -26.58 3.37
CA ALA A 282 -5.60 -26.65 1.91
C ALA A 282 -6.88 -27.29 1.30
N SER A 283 -7.64 -28.09 2.06
CA SER A 283 -8.91 -28.65 1.61
C SER A 283 -10.02 -27.61 1.42
N LEU A 284 -9.84 -26.41 1.96
CA LEU A 284 -10.78 -25.30 1.85
C LEU A 284 -10.57 -24.46 0.57
N ILE A 285 -9.50 -24.71 -0.21
CA ILE A 285 -9.21 -23.96 -1.44
C ILE A 285 -10.34 -24.16 -2.44
N THR A 286 -10.86 -23.04 -2.94
CA THR A 286 -11.97 -22.99 -3.88
C THR A 286 -11.61 -22.07 -5.03
N TYR A 287 -11.62 -22.58 -6.26
CA TYR A 287 -11.37 -21.76 -7.44
C TYR A 287 -12.64 -21.02 -7.84
N VAL A 288 -12.50 -19.71 -8.08
CA VAL A 288 -13.60 -18.83 -8.49
C VAL A 288 -13.30 -18.20 -9.84
N GLN A 289 -14.33 -17.66 -10.52
CA GLN A 289 -14.15 -16.97 -11.79
C GLN A 289 -13.13 -15.83 -11.66
N ASP A 290 -12.22 -15.75 -12.63
CA ASP A 290 -11.22 -14.68 -12.66
C ASP A 290 -11.85 -13.30 -12.91
N ARG A 291 -11.16 -12.25 -12.44
CA ARG A 291 -11.63 -10.86 -12.64
C ARG A 291 -11.25 -10.36 -14.04
N PRO A 292 -12.03 -9.44 -14.62
CA PRO A 292 -11.65 -8.76 -15.86
C PRO A 292 -10.33 -7.97 -15.70
N GLY A 293 -9.47 -8.01 -16.73
CA GLY A 293 -8.21 -7.24 -16.72
C GLY A 293 -7.22 -7.70 -15.66
N HIS A 294 -7.20 -9.00 -15.35
CA HIS A 294 -6.27 -9.56 -14.36
C HIS A 294 -4.91 -9.82 -15.02
N ASP A 295 -3.96 -8.94 -14.79
CA ASP A 295 -2.60 -9.06 -15.29
C ASP A 295 -1.93 -10.36 -14.80
N GLN A 296 -1.20 -11.00 -15.68
CA GLN A 296 -0.62 -12.31 -15.45
C GLN A 296 0.62 -12.24 -14.56
N ARG A 297 1.52 -11.25 -14.77
CA ARG A 297 2.79 -11.20 -14.06
C ARG A 297 3.23 -9.78 -13.74
N TYR A 298 3.60 -9.56 -12.49
CA TYR A 298 4.33 -8.39 -12.01
C TYR A 298 5.65 -8.83 -11.39
N ALA A 299 6.73 -8.21 -11.82
CA ALA A 299 8.04 -8.36 -11.22
C ALA A 299 8.83 -7.06 -11.42
N ILE A 300 9.53 -6.60 -10.40
CA ILE A 300 10.12 -5.26 -10.39
C ILE A 300 11.64 -5.32 -10.21
N ASP A 301 12.37 -4.51 -10.96
CA ASP A 301 13.79 -4.28 -10.76
C ASP A 301 13.99 -3.17 -9.71
N ALA A 302 14.43 -3.54 -8.52
CA ALA A 302 14.77 -2.63 -7.43
C ALA A 302 16.29 -2.31 -7.35
N SER A 303 17.07 -2.57 -8.40
CA SER A 303 18.52 -2.36 -8.39
C SER A 303 18.94 -0.90 -8.25
N LYS A 304 18.09 0.05 -8.70
CA LYS A 304 18.37 1.48 -8.56
C LYS A 304 18.37 1.93 -7.11
N ILE A 305 17.35 1.62 -6.33
CA ILE A 305 17.28 1.98 -4.90
C ILE A 305 18.41 1.32 -4.12
N GLN A 306 18.78 0.09 -4.47
CA GLN A 306 19.91 -0.59 -3.86
C GLN A 306 21.23 0.12 -4.16
N ARG A 307 21.49 0.44 -5.43
CA ARG A 307 22.74 1.08 -5.87
C ARG A 307 22.89 2.50 -5.33
N GLU A 308 21.83 3.30 -5.37
CA GLU A 308 21.88 4.73 -5.07
C GLU A 308 21.67 5.03 -3.59
N LEU A 309 20.81 4.26 -2.92
CA LEU A 309 20.44 4.51 -1.52
C LEU A 309 20.88 3.37 -0.56
N GLY A 310 21.46 2.28 -1.09
CA GLY A 310 21.91 1.15 -0.27
C GLY A 310 20.78 0.39 0.44
N TRP A 311 19.53 0.51 -0.04
CA TRP A 311 18.42 -0.21 0.53
C TRP A 311 18.26 -1.60 -0.11
N THR A 312 18.00 -2.60 0.74
CA THR A 312 17.58 -3.94 0.34
C THR A 312 16.51 -4.45 1.30
N PRO A 313 15.60 -5.36 0.88
CA PRO A 313 14.68 -6.02 1.79
C PRO A 313 15.47 -6.84 2.82
N GLN A 314 14.97 -6.90 4.05
CA GLN A 314 15.54 -7.71 5.14
C GLN A 314 14.81 -9.03 5.30
N GLU A 315 13.54 -9.08 4.93
CA GLU A 315 12.73 -10.29 4.98
C GLU A 315 12.74 -11.02 3.64
N THR A 316 12.87 -12.35 3.69
CA THR A 316 12.47 -13.22 2.59
C THR A 316 10.96 -13.41 2.65
N PHE A 317 10.37 -13.96 1.57
CA PHE A 317 8.94 -14.31 1.61
C PHE A 317 8.62 -15.28 2.77
N GLU A 318 9.47 -16.28 2.99
CA GLU A 318 9.27 -17.30 4.02
C GLU A 318 9.30 -16.72 5.44
N THR A 319 10.24 -15.80 5.72
CA THR A 319 10.32 -15.16 7.05
C THR A 319 9.22 -14.13 7.27
N GLY A 320 8.92 -13.32 6.27
CA GLY A 320 7.89 -12.31 6.35
C GLY A 320 6.47 -12.89 6.43
N ILE A 321 6.18 -13.96 5.66
CA ILE A 321 4.84 -14.57 5.67
C ILE A 321 4.55 -15.27 7.00
N ARG A 322 5.56 -15.91 7.63
CA ARG A 322 5.45 -16.48 8.98
C ARG A 322 5.11 -15.39 9.99
N LYS A 323 5.87 -14.30 10.02
CA LYS A 323 5.62 -13.16 10.90
C LYS A 323 4.19 -12.59 10.69
N THR A 324 3.74 -12.57 9.45
CA THR A 324 2.38 -12.12 9.11
C THR A 324 1.32 -13.03 9.73
N VAL A 325 1.43 -14.36 9.53
CA VAL A 325 0.48 -15.33 10.11
C VAL A 325 0.49 -15.25 11.64
N GLU A 326 1.66 -15.25 12.27
CA GLU A 326 1.82 -15.12 13.72
C GLU A 326 1.18 -13.82 14.26
N TRP A 327 1.32 -12.71 13.52
CA TRP A 327 0.68 -11.45 13.91
C TRP A 327 -0.85 -11.57 13.90
N TYR A 328 -1.47 -12.14 12.86
CA TYR A 328 -2.93 -12.33 12.82
C TYR A 328 -3.43 -13.26 13.92
N LEU A 329 -2.68 -14.31 14.25
CA LEU A 329 -3.00 -15.21 15.35
C LEU A 329 -2.92 -14.54 16.73
N GLY A 330 -2.03 -13.56 16.90
CA GLY A 330 -1.80 -12.84 18.15
C GLY A 330 -2.64 -11.57 18.33
N ASN A 331 -3.30 -11.05 17.27
CA ASN A 331 -4.04 -9.78 17.29
C ASN A 331 -5.52 -9.95 16.93
N THR A 332 -6.19 -10.88 17.60
CA THR A 332 -7.59 -11.23 17.34
C THR A 332 -8.56 -10.08 17.58
N GLU A 333 -8.30 -9.23 18.58
CA GLU A 333 -9.11 -8.04 18.88
C GLU A 333 -9.08 -7.05 17.70
N TRP A 334 -7.91 -6.74 17.17
CA TRP A 334 -7.77 -5.90 15.97
C TRP A 334 -8.54 -6.50 14.78
N VAL A 335 -8.42 -7.82 14.59
CA VAL A 335 -9.12 -8.54 13.52
C VAL A 335 -10.63 -8.43 13.67
N GLU A 336 -11.18 -8.62 14.88
CA GLU A 336 -12.60 -8.50 15.14
C GLU A 336 -13.12 -7.09 14.88
N HIS A 337 -12.40 -6.06 15.31
CA HIS A 337 -12.77 -4.67 15.07
C HIS A 337 -12.79 -4.31 13.58
N VAL A 338 -11.79 -4.75 12.83
CA VAL A 338 -11.74 -4.52 11.37
C VAL A 338 -12.86 -5.26 10.63
N LYS A 339 -13.32 -6.42 11.12
CA LYS A 339 -14.40 -7.21 10.50
C LYS A 339 -15.79 -6.66 10.75
N ASN A 340 -15.98 -5.80 11.75
CA ASN A 340 -17.27 -5.19 12.05
C ASN A 340 -17.59 -4.05 11.07
N GLY A 341 -18.71 -4.15 10.33
CA GLY A 341 -19.21 -3.09 9.44
C GLY A 341 -19.18 -3.43 7.95
N SER A 342 -18.84 -2.47 7.11
CA SER A 342 -18.95 -2.54 5.63
C SER A 342 -18.09 -3.63 4.96
N TYR A 343 -17.08 -4.15 5.64
CA TYR A 343 -16.23 -5.20 5.15
C TYR A 343 -17.00 -6.50 4.86
N GLN A 344 -17.87 -6.93 5.77
CA GLN A 344 -18.65 -8.17 5.60
C GLN A 344 -19.59 -8.08 4.40
N GLN A 345 -20.26 -6.94 4.21
CA GLN A 345 -21.14 -6.71 3.06
C GLN A 345 -20.38 -6.79 1.73
N TRP A 346 -19.17 -6.25 1.68
CA TRP A 346 -18.34 -6.30 0.49
C TRP A 346 -17.90 -7.75 0.17
N ILE A 347 -17.51 -8.55 1.18
CA ILE A 347 -17.17 -9.98 1.01
C ILE A 347 -18.34 -10.74 0.41
N ASP A 348 -19.55 -10.57 0.97
CA ASP A 348 -20.74 -11.26 0.49
C ASP A 348 -21.03 -10.95 -0.98
N GLN A 349 -20.94 -9.69 -1.38
CA GLN A 349 -21.18 -9.27 -2.77
C GLN A 349 -20.15 -9.81 -3.76
N ASN A 350 -18.87 -9.85 -3.40
CA ASN A 350 -17.80 -10.16 -4.34
C ASN A 350 -17.43 -11.64 -4.42
N TYR A 351 -17.70 -12.41 -3.38
CA TYR A 351 -17.30 -13.82 -3.34
C TYR A 351 -18.50 -14.77 -3.34
N THR A 352 -19.60 -14.45 -2.66
CA THR A 352 -20.79 -15.31 -2.62
C THR A 352 -21.52 -15.29 -3.98
N ASP A 353 -21.69 -14.12 -4.60
CA ASP A 353 -22.36 -13.98 -5.90
C ASP A 353 -21.54 -14.56 -7.07
N ARG A 354 -20.21 -14.64 -6.96
CA ARG A 354 -19.34 -15.25 -7.98
C ARG A 354 -19.34 -16.79 -7.92
N SER A 355 -19.52 -17.39 -6.75
CA SER A 355 -19.58 -18.85 -6.60
C SER A 355 -20.87 -19.46 -7.16
N SER A 356 -21.92 -18.67 -7.36
CA SER A 356 -23.22 -19.11 -7.91
C SER A 356 -23.28 -19.08 -9.45
N LYS A 357 -22.22 -18.66 -10.14
CA LYS A 357 -22.15 -18.52 -11.61
C LYS A 357 -21.23 -19.55 -12.30
N THR A 358 -20.82 -20.61 -11.59
CA THR A 358 -20.05 -21.74 -12.15
C THR A 358 -20.96 -22.88 -12.59
#